data_e0b1beb7478ccfd31a50662d07e76d87
#
_entry.id   e0b1beb7478ccfd31a50662d07e76d87
#
_cell.length_a   1.000
_cell.length_b   1.000
_cell.length_c   1.000
_cell.angle_alpha   90.00
_cell.angle_beta   90.00
_cell.angle_gamma   90.00
#
_symmetry.space_group_name_H-M   'P 1'
#
loop_
_entity.id
_entity.type
_entity.pdbx_description
1 polymer ?
#
loop_
_entity_poly.entity_id
_entity_poly.type
_entity_poly.pdbx_seq_one_letter_code
_entity_poly.pdbx_strand_id
1 'polypeptide(L)'
;MAESRPELRLLQLVPEPLPTHRPDVRVLFGDILPQHGILCDLIGRPGDTPEGGRLRREFSFFMLCLRQLLAANRRQYFAVQVRDMALLGVVARIICAFKGMPLFYWMSFLFAESRIVRAASADEPLGRLRRIALAVYGRLEHFALYRLVLPACRHVFVQSSAMARHVAVHGVPEDKMTAVPMGVDLDRILDPAIVAQRLPQWPDQPVIAYLGSLDTLRRLDALIDMLKILHQRGRENVRLLLIGDGSCAADTDFLREQARQSGLEQAMHITGWLPGAQAWALLKGADIAISPIPRGPLLDVSSPTKLLEYLALGMPCIGNDSPDQAEVLKASGAGLLCRLTPTELAERAIELLDNLPAARVRAASGLDYIRQQRSYSVLGARLAAVYRRLAGESA
;
A
#
# COMPACT_ATOMS: atom_id res chain seq x y z
N MET A 1 -9.91 -16.87 -35.27
CA MET A 1 -10.78 -17.12 -34.10
C MET A 1 -9.82 -17.42 -32.95
N ALA A 2 -9.69 -16.52 -31.99
CA ALA A 2 -8.94 -16.82 -30.77
C ALA A 2 -9.74 -17.85 -29.96
N GLU A 3 -9.19 -19.04 -29.76
CA GLU A 3 -9.78 -20.02 -28.85
C GLU A 3 -10.01 -19.34 -27.50
N SER A 4 -11.25 -19.29 -27.03
CA SER A 4 -11.57 -18.76 -25.70
C SER A 4 -10.88 -19.62 -24.66
N ARG A 5 -9.84 -19.10 -24.05
CA ARG A 5 -9.15 -19.78 -22.94
C ARG A 5 -10.15 -20.10 -21.85
N PRO A 6 -10.08 -21.27 -21.20
CA PRO A 6 -11.01 -21.66 -20.15
C PRO A 6 -10.98 -20.63 -19.00
N GLU A 7 -12.16 -20.30 -18.48
CA GLU A 7 -12.28 -19.43 -17.31
C GLU A 7 -11.88 -20.16 -16.04
N LEU A 8 -10.96 -19.57 -15.29
CA LEU A 8 -10.58 -20.05 -13.96
C LEU A 8 -11.33 -19.26 -12.87
N ARG A 9 -11.92 -19.94 -11.90
CA ARG A 9 -12.57 -19.27 -10.76
C ARG A 9 -11.77 -19.44 -9.47
N LEU A 10 -11.52 -18.34 -8.79
CA LEU A 10 -10.82 -18.24 -7.51
C LEU A 10 -11.79 -17.80 -6.41
N LEU A 11 -11.89 -18.58 -5.33
CA LEU A 11 -12.56 -18.09 -4.13
C LEU A 11 -11.57 -17.32 -3.28
N GLN A 12 -11.81 -16.01 -3.09
CA GLN A 12 -10.90 -15.15 -2.34
C GLN A 12 -11.56 -14.57 -1.10
N LEU A 13 -10.98 -14.84 0.07
CA LEU A 13 -11.40 -14.30 1.35
C LEU A 13 -10.53 -13.11 1.70
N VAL A 14 -11.16 -11.94 1.89
CA VAL A 14 -10.46 -10.66 2.15
C VAL A 14 -10.96 -10.01 3.44
N PRO A 15 -10.09 -9.35 4.23
CA PRO A 15 -10.49 -8.68 5.47
C PRO A 15 -11.21 -7.34 5.24
N GLU A 16 -11.16 -6.82 4.03
CA GLU A 16 -11.75 -5.54 3.67
C GLU A 16 -13.30 -5.61 3.60
N PRO A 17 -14.00 -4.53 3.91
CA PRO A 17 -15.42 -4.41 3.59
C PRO A 17 -15.61 -4.35 2.07
N LEU A 18 -16.68 -4.98 1.59
CA LEU A 18 -17.07 -4.93 0.19
C LEU A 18 -18.37 -4.13 0.02
N PRO A 19 -18.45 -3.22 -0.95
CA PRO A 19 -17.39 -2.84 -1.90
C PRO A 19 -16.24 -2.09 -1.23
N THR A 20 -15.01 -2.30 -1.71
CA THR A 20 -13.81 -1.70 -1.14
C THR A 20 -13.23 -0.59 -2.00
N HIS A 21 -12.63 0.42 -1.36
CA HIS A 21 -11.88 1.49 -2.04
C HIS A 21 -10.42 1.11 -2.32
N ARG A 22 -9.95 -0.03 -1.80
CA ARG A 22 -8.57 -0.48 -2.00
C ARG A 22 -8.33 -0.90 -3.46
N PRO A 23 -7.45 -0.19 -4.20
CA PRO A 23 -7.25 -0.47 -5.63
C PRO A 23 -6.70 -1.89 -5.89
N ASP A 24 -5.83 -2.38 -5.03
CA ASP A 24 -5.23 -3.71 -5.12
C ASP A 24 -6.26 -4.86 -4.96
N VAL A 25 -7.42 -4.58 -4.38
CA VAL A 25 -8.52 -5.54 -4.32
C VAL A 25 -9.54 -5.25 -5.42
N ARG A 26 -10.03 -4.01 -5.49
CA ARG A 26 -11.09 -3.62 -6.43
C ARG A 26 -10.62 -3.72 -7.89
N VAL A 27 -9.50 -3.07 -8.23
CA VAL A 27 -9.04 -3.00 -9.63
C VAL A 27 -8.43 -4.33 -10.06
N LEU A 28 -7.49 -4.87 -9.27
CA LEU A 28 -6.75 -6.06 -9.68
C LEU A 28 -7.64 -7.30 -9.75
N PHE A 29 -8.43 -7.58 -8.69
CA PHE A 29 -9.27 -8.78 -8.64
C PHE A 29 -10.68 -8.55 -9.19
N GLY A 30 -11.22 -7.34 -9.11
CA GLY A 30 -12.56 -7.02 -9.60
C GLY A 30 -12.61 -6.68 -11.09
N ASP A 31 -11.64 -5.94 -11.60
CA ASP A 31 -11.70 -5.38 -12.94
C ASP A 31 -10.73 -6.07 -13.91
N ILE A 32 -9.44 -6.23 -13.53
CA ILE A 32 -8.39 -6.64 -14.47
C ILE A 32 -8.29 -8.16 -14.63
N LEU A 33 -8.25 -8.93 -13.55
CA LEU A 33 -8.15 -10.40 -13.63
C LEU A 33 -9.31 -11.03 -14.41
N PRO A 34 -10.58 -10.59 -14.30
CA PRO A 34 -11.66 -11.07 -15.16
C PRO A 34 -11.41 -10.88 -16.64
N GLN A 35 -10.79 -9.76 -17.07
CA GLN A 35 -10.41 -9.52 -18.47
C GLN A 35 -9.39 -10.55 -18.99
N HIS A 36 -8.65 -11.18 -18.07
CA HIS A 36 -7.72 -12.26 -18.38
C HIS A 36 -8.32 -13.66 -18.13
N GLY A 37 -9.63 -13.79 -17.95
CA GLY A 37 -10.31 -15.06 -17.72
C GLY A 37 -10.08 -15.66 -16.32
N ILE A 38 -9.70 -14.85 -15.33
CA ILE A 38 -9.60 -15.26 -13.93
C ILE A 38 -10.73 -14.58 -13.14
N LEU A 39 -11.81 -15.30 -12.91
CA LEU A 39 -12.95 -14.80 -12.15
C LEU A 39 -12.69 -14.94 -10.65
N CYS A 40 -12.83 -13.86 -9.91
CA CYS A 40 -12.57 -13.83 -8.46
C CYS A 40 -13.86 -13.61 -7.68
N ASP A 41 -14.31 -14.65 -6.96
CA ASP A 41 -15.43 -14.54 -6.04
C ASP A 41 -14.90 -13.97 -4.70
N LEU A 42 -15.03 -12.67 -4.52
CA LEU A 42 -14.54 -11.95 -3.34
C LEU A 42 -15.53 -12.10 -2.19
N ILE A 43 -15.08 -12.61 -1.06
CA ILE A 43 -15.83 -12.67 0.19
C ILE A 43 -15.15 -11.75 1.20
N GLY A 44 -15.75 -10.61 1.45
CA GLY A 44 -15.26 -9.61 2.39
C GLY A 44 -16.25 -9.38 3.53
N ARG A 45 -15.87 -8.48 4.43
CA ARG A 45 -16.80 -8.05 5.49
C ARG A 45 -18.03 -7.41 4.86
N PRO A 46 -19.24 -7.68 5.37
CA PRO A 46 -20.40 -6.92 4.95
C PRO A 46 -20.17 -5.43 5.18
N GLY A 47 -20.52 -4.59 4.20
CA GLY A 47 -20.53 -3.14 4.36
C GLY A 47 -21.42 -2.72 5.54
N ASP A 48 -21.37 -1.45 5.90
CA ASP A 48 -21.99 -0.89 7.10
C ASP A 48 -23.38 -1.47 7.42
N THR A 49 -23.40 -2.40 8.37
CA THR A 49 -24.59 -2.72 9.12
C THR A 49 -24.53 -1.95 10.45
N PRO A 50 -25.41 -0.97 10.68
CA PRO A 50 -25.35 -0.09 11.85
C PRO A 50 -25.53 -0.82 13.19
N GLU A 51 -26.04 -2.03 13.20
CA GLU A 51 -26.47 -2.73 14.40
C GLU A 51 -25.56 -3.92 14.72
N GLY A 52 -24.78 -3.79 15.78
CA GLY A 52 -24.04 -4.88 16.41
C GLY A 52 -22.62 -4.50 16.83
N GLY A 53 -22.23 -4.92 18.05
CA GLY A 53 -20.88 -4.69 18.57
C GLY A 53 -19.81 -5.36 17.69
N ARG A 54 -18.57 -4.86 17.77
CA ARG A 54 -17.42 -5.34 16.99
C ARG A 54 -17.26 -6.87 16.99
N LEU A 55 -17.45 -7.51 18.15
CA LEU A 55 -17.32 -8.97 18.28
C LEU A 55 -18.37 -9.72 17.43
N ARG A 56 -19.61 -9.25 17.41
CA ARG A 56 -20.68 -9.86 16.61
C ARG A 56 -20.39 -9.76 15.12
N ARG A 57 -19.84 -8.62 14.66
CA ARG A 57 -19.46 -8.42 13.26
C ARG A 57 -18.31 -9.36 12.85
N GLU A 58 -17.27 -9.47 13.69
CA GLU A 58 -16.14 -10.38 13.42
C GLU A 58 -16.61 -11.84 13.39
N PHE A 59 -17.49 -12.24 14.32
CA PHE A 59 -18.06 -13.60 14.34
C PHE A 59 -18.94 -13.88 13.11
N SER A 60 -19.80 -12.94 12.73
CA SER A 60 -20.65 -13.09 11.54
C SER A 60 -19.82 -13.20 10.26
N PHE A 61 -18.77 -12.41 10.15
CA PHE A 61 -17.82 -12.50 9.02
C PHE A 61 -17.09 -13.83 8.99
N PHE A 62 -16.60 -14.29 10.15
CA PHE A 62 -15.98 -15.61 10.25
C PHE A 62 -16.92 -16.74 9.82
N MET A 63 -18.19 -16.70 10.28
CA MET A 63 -19.19 -17.69 9.89
C MET A 63 -19.55 -17.63 8.39
N LEU A 64 -19.56 -16.43 7.80
CA LEU A 64 -19.73 -16.25 6.35
C LEU A 64 -18.57 -16.93 5.61
N CYS A 65 -17.32 -16.66 5.97
CA CYS A 65 -16.13 -17.28 5.37
C CYS A 65 -16.16 -18.80 5.53
N LEU A 66 -16.49 -19.30 6.72
CA LEU A 66 -16.61 -20.74 6.99
C LEU A 66 -17.65 -21.41 6.09
N ARG A 67 -18.83 -20.80 5.96
CA ARG A 67 -19.90 -21.29 5.09
C ARG A 67 -19.45 -21.36 3.63
N GLN A 68 -18.76 -20.33 3.15
CA GLN A 68 -18.25 -20.30 1.77
C GLN A 68 -17.17 -21.36 1.56
N LEU A 69 -16.24 -21.56 2.51
CA LEU A 69 -15.23 -22.61 2.46
C LEU A 69 -15.86 -24.01 2.43
N LEU A 70 -16.90 -24.21 3.24
CA LEU A 70 -17.63 -25.50 3.26
C LEU A 70 -18.44 -25.75 1.98
N ALA A 71 -18.97 -24.72 1.34
CA ALA A 71 -19.70 -24.83 0.08
C ALA A 71 -18.78 -24.99 -1.13
N ALA A 72 -17.55 -24.42 -1.10
CA ALA A 72 -16.60 -24.46 -2.19
C ALA A 72 -16.21 -25.90 -2.58
N ASN A 73 -16.02 -26.15 -3.88
CA ASN A 73 -15.58 -27.44 -4.41
C ASN A 73 -14.66 -27.25 -5.64
N ARG A 74 -13.91 -28.32 -5.99
CA ARG A 74 -12.91 -28.31 -7.10
C ARG A 74 -13.51 -28.16 -8.50
N ARG A 75 -14.80 -28.40 -8.67
CA ARG A 75 -15.47 -28.19 -9.98
C ARG A 75 -15.77 -26.73 -10.22
N GLN A 76 -15.94 -25.98 -9.14
CA GLN A 76 -16.28 -24.56 -9.19
C GLN A 76 -15.03 -23.66 -9.09
N TYR A 77 -14.09 -24.01 -8.22
CA TYR A 77 -12.90 -23.19 -7.95
C TYR A 77 -11.61 -23.99 -8.18
N PHE A 78 -10.66 -23.39 -8.91
CA PHE A 78 -9.34 -23.99 -9.07
C PHE A 78 -8.49 -23.88 -7.80
N ALA A 79 -8.76 -22.86 -6.96
CA ALA A 79 -8.10 -22.65 -5.68
C ALA A 79 -8.95 -21.79 -4.72
N VAL A 80 -8.59 -21.83 -3.44
CA VAL A 80 -9.01 -20.88 -2.41
C VAL A 80 -7.83 -19.98 -2.07
N GLN A 81 -8.05 -18.69 -1.97
CA GLN A 81 -7.03 -17.72 -1.52
C GLN A 81 -7.50 -16.96 -0.27
N VAL A 82 -6.65 -16.92 0.74
CA VAL A 82 -6.90 -16.16 1.98
C VAL A 82 -5.93 -14.98 2.01
N ARG A 83 -6.46 -13.78 2.27
CA ARG A 83 -5.67 -12.55 2.36
C ARG A 83 -5.57 -12.10 3.81
N ASP A 84 -4.35 -11.93 4.32
CA ASP A 84 -4.02 -11.26 5.58
C ASP A 84 -4.77 -11.76 6.85
N MET A 85 -5.36 -12.95 6.83
CA MET A 85 -6.14 -13.51 7.93
C MET A 85 -5.58 -14.87 8.36
N ALA A 86 -4.48 -14.86 9.14
CA ALA A 86 -3.75 -16.09 9.50
C ALA A 86 -4.63 -17.14 10.22
N LEU A 87 -5.48 -16.74 11.18
CA LEU A 87 -6.34 -17.67 11.90
C LEU A 87 -7.41 -18.29 10.98
N LEU A 88 -8.01 -17.50 10.08
CA LEU A 88 -8.90 -18.04 9.05
C LEU A 88 -8.13 -18.93 8.06
N GLY A 89 -6.86 -18.59 7.79
CA GLY A 89 -5.95 -19.43 7.00
C GLY A 89 -5.75 -20.84 7.57
N VAL A 90 -5.71 -20.99 8.90
CA VAL A 90 -5.67 -22.32 9.55
C VAL A 90 -6.94 -23.11 9.25
N VAL A 91 -8.11 -22.49 9.36
CA VAL A 91 -9.39 -23.15 9.06
C VAL A 91 -9.47 -23.50 7.58
N ALA A 92 -9.10 -22.56 6.70
CA ALA A 92 -9.08 -22.78 5.26
C ALA A 92 -8.12 -23.94 4.88
N ARG A 93 -6.94 -24.03 5.50
CA ARG A 93 -5.98 -25.14 5.31
C ARG A 93 -6.63 -26.50 5.59
N ILE A 94 -7.30 -26.62 6.74
CA ILE A 94 -7.96 -27.89 7.15
C ILE A 94 -9.02 -28.28 6.12
N ILE A 95 -9.92 -27.34 5.78
CA ILE A 95 -11.02 -27.62 4.86
C ILE A 95 -10.50 -27.91 3.45
N CYS A 96 -9.53 -27.14 2.96
CA CYS A 96 -8.92 -27.34 1.65
C CYS A 96 -8.19 -28.69 1.56
N ALA A 97 -7.49 -29.10 2.62
CA ALA A 97 -6.84 -30.42 2.68
C ALA A 97 -7.84 -31.57 2.56
N PHE A 98 -8.95 -31.53 3.32
CA PHE A 98 -10.02 -32.55 3.21
C PHE A 98 -10.69 -32.59 1.84
N LYS A 99 -10.82 -31.43 1.17
CA LYS A 99 -11.45 -31.33 -0.16
C LYS A 99 -10.45 -31.51 -1.31
N GLY A 100 -9.17 -31.63 -1.01
CA GLY A 100 -8.09 -31.68 -2.00
C GLY A 100 -7.95 -30.39 -2.81
N MET A 101 -8.43 -29.25 -2.32
CA MET A 101 -8.37 -27.96 -3.00
C MET A 101 -7.03 -27.26 -2.76
N PRO A 102 -6.40 -26.64 -3.77
CA PRO A 102 -5.22 -25.80 -3.56
C PRO A 102 -5.57 -24.59 -2.67
N LEU A 103 -4.71 -24.32 -1.69
CA LEU A 103 -4.78 -23.13 -0.86
C LEU A 103 -3.66 -22.17 -1.26
N PHE A 104 -4.00 -20.91 -1.53
CA PHE A 104 -3.08 -19.80 -1.70
C PHE A 104 -3.20 -18.83 -0.53
N TYR A 105 -2.12 -18.12 -0.24
CA TYR A 105 -2.13 -17.08 0.77
C TYR A 105 -1.58 -15.77 0.19
N TRP A 106 -2.25 -14.66 0.49
CA TRP A 106 -1.83 -13.33 0.07
C TRP A 106 -1.45 -12.50 1.28
N MET A 107 -0.20 -12.06 1.32
CA MET A 107 0.35 -11.19 2.36
C MET A 107 0.51 -9.77 1.82
N SER A 108 -0.28 -8.83 2.32
CA SER A 108 -0.14 -7.41 1.97
C SER A 108 0.64 -6.61 3.01
N PHE A 109 0.77 -7.13 4.22
CA PHE A 109 1.51 -6.49 5.32
C PHE A 109 1.89 -7.52 6.39
N LEU A 110 2.86 -7.19 7.24
CA LEU A 110 3.29 -8.02 8.37
C LEU A 110 2.41 -7.74 9.60
N PHE A 111 1.15 -8.16 9.56
CA PHE A 111 0.17 -7.85 10.62
C PHE A 111 0.52 -8.46 11.97
N ALA A 112 1.01 -9.68 12.00
CA ALA A 112 1.39 -10.36 13.24
C ALA A 112 2.57 -9.65 13.92
N GLU A 113 3.61 -9.35 13.15
CA GLU A 113 4.80 -8.61 13.60
C GLU A 113 4.44 -7.19 14.04
N SER A 114 3.58 -6.52 13.28
CA SER A 114 3.09 -5.18 13.66
C SER A 114 2.40 -5.18 15.02
N ARG A 115 1.57 -6.19 15.31
CA ARG A 115 0.94 -6.32 16.63
C ARG A 115 1.95 -6.55 17.75
N ILE A 116 2.98 -7.37 17.50
CA ILE A 116 4.04 -7.63 18.48
C ILE A 116 4.83 -6.36 18.75
N VAL A 117 5.23 -5.62 17.71
CA VAL A 117 5.97 -4.35 17.81
C VAL A 117 5.13 -3.31 18.57
N ARG A 118 3.86 -3.12 18.21
CA ARG A 118 2.95 -2.19 18.88
C ARG A 118 2.74 -2.54 20.35
N ALA A 119 2.64 -3.81 20.71
CA ALA A 119 2.53 -4.25 22.10
C ALA A 119 3.79 -3.94 22.91
N ALA A 120 4.96 -3.90 22.28
CA ALA A 120 6.24 -3.59 22.91
C ALA A 120 6.54 -2.08 22.96
N SER A 121 5.90 -1.26 22.08
CA SER A 121 6.15 0.18 22.03
C SER A 121 5.66 0.90 23.27
N ALA A 122 6.48 1.81 23.80
CA ALA A 122 6.11 2.69 24.91
C ALA A 122 5.15 3.82 24.46
N ASP A 123 5.22 4.21 23.18
CA ASP A 123 4.50 5.35 22.63
C ASP A 123 3.00 5.06 22.39
N GLU A 124 2.61 3.78 22.39
CA GLU A 124 1.21 3.40 22.21
C GLU A 124 0.43 3.60 23.53
N PRO A 125 -0.67 4.35 23.54
CA PRO A 125 -1.47 4.61 24.75
C PRO A 125 -2.34 3.40 25.15
N LEU A 126 -1.71 2.24 25.25
CA LEU A 126 -2.37 0.98 25.59
C LEU A 126 -2.18 0.64 27.07
N GLY A 127 -3.27 0.33 27.76
CA GLY A 127 -3.20 -0.21 29.13
C GLY A 127 -2.52 -1.58 29.17
N ARG A 128 -1.90 -1.92 30.30
CA ARG A 128 -1.08 -3.15 30.48
C ARG A 128 -1.78 -4.43 29.99
N LEU A 129 -3.05 -4.62 30.32
CA LEU A 129 -3.81 -5.83 29.90
C LEU A 129 -4.00 -5.88 28.39
N ARG A 130 -4.28 -4.75 27.75
CA ARG A 130 -4.42 -4.67 26.28
C ARG A 130 -3.07 -4.94 25.59
N ARG A 131 -1.96 -4.46 26.13
CA ARG A 131 -0.61 -4.77 25.62
C ARG A 131 -0.33 -6.27 25.67
N ILE A 132 -0.61 -6.92 26.80
CA ILE A 132 -0.44 -8.37 26.97
C ILE A 132 -1.30 -9.12 25.95
N ALA A 133 -2.59 -8.78 25.86
CA ALA A 133 -3.50 -9.41 24.91
C ALA A 133 -3.04 -9.24 23.45
N LEU A 134 -2.58 -8.05 23.08
CA LEU A 134 -2.07 -7.76 21.75
C LEU A 134 -0.78 -8.55 21.45
N ALA A 135 0.12 -8.65 22.42
CA ALA A 135 1.37 -9.44 22.29
C ALA A 135 1.08 -10.93 22.13
N VAL A 136 0.19 -11.49 22.96
CA VAL A 136 -0.22 -12.89 22.87
C VAL A 136 -0.88 -13.19 21.54
N TYR A 137 -1.84 -12.36 21.14
CA TYR A 137 -2.52 -12.52 19.87
C TYR A 137 -1.57 -12.42 18.67
N GLY A 138 -0.65 -11.44 18.66
CA GLY A 138 0.37 -11.31 17.62
C GLY A 138 1.28 -12.52 17.53
N ARG A 139 1.73 -13.08 18.68
CA ARG A 139 2.56 -14.30 18.70
C ARG A 139 1.80 -15.55 18.22
N LEU A 140 0.55 -15.70 18.63
CA LEU A 140 -0.31 -16.80 18.15
C LEU A 140 -0.53 -16.70 16.64
N GLU A 141 -0.83 -15.50 16.15
CA GLU A 141 -1.00 -15.25 14.72
C GLU A 141 0.29 -15.50 13.93
N HIS A 142 1.43 -15.04 14.45
CA HIS A 142 2.75 -15.31 13.84
C HIS A 142 3.03 -16.82 13.78
N PHE A 143 2.82 -17.54 14.89
CA PHE A 143 2.99 -18.99 14.90
C PHE A 143 2.04 -19.67 13.90
N ALA A 144 0.76 -19.31 13.91
CA ALA A 144 -0.23 -19.88 12.99
C ALA A 144 0.15 -19.63 11.54
N LEU A 145 0.57 -18.41 11.21
CA LEU A 145 0.96 -18.01 9.86
C LEU A 145 2.18 -18.81 9.38
N TYR A 146 3.31 -18.68 10.08
CA TYR A 146 4.59 -19.22 9.60
C TYR A 146 4.77 -20.73 9.83
N ARG A 147 4.07 -21.34 10.81
CA ARG A 147 4.22 -22.77 11.11
C ARG A 147 3.07 -23.64 10.58
N LEU A 148 1.88 -23.06 10.44
CA LEU A 148 0.71 -23.84 10.05
C LEU A 148 0.19 -23.47 8.66
N VAL A 149 0.11 -22.21 8.30
CA VAL A 149 -0.56 -21.76 7.06
C VAL A 149 0.40 -21.77 5.88
N LEU A 150 1.44 -20.92 5.90
CA LEU A 150 2.33 -20.72 4.75
C LEU A 150 3.02 -22.00 4.27
N PRO A 151 3.53 -22.90 5.14
CA PRO A 151 4.14 -24.16 4.68
C PRO A 151 3.15 -25.06 3.94
N ALA A 152 1.87 -25.02 4.31
CA ALA A 152 0.82 -25.83 3.71
C ALA A 152 0.19 -25.23 2.44
N CYS A 153 0.43 -23.95 2.18
CA CYS A 153 -0.03 -23.32 0.96
C CYS A 153 0.69 -23.87 -0.27
N ARG A 154 -0.05 -24.06 -1.36
CA ARG A 154 0.55 -24.39 -2.65
C ARG A 154 1.34 -23.21 -3.20
N HIS A 155 0.89 -21.97 -2.93
CA HIS A 155 1.58 -20.74 -3.33
C HIS A 155 1.27 -19.59 -2.38
N VAL A 156 2.23 -18.67 -2.25
CA VAL A 156 2.12 -17.47 -1.42
C VAL A 156 2.40 -16.23 -2.27
N PHE A 157 1.47 -15.29 -2.27
CA PHE A 157 1.67 -13.99 -2.88
C PHE A 157 2.11 -13.00 -1.80
N VAL A 158 3.14 -12.23 -2.08
CA VAL A 158 3.72 -11.25 -1.16
C VAL A 158 3.80 -9.89 -1.84
N GLN A 159 3.80 -8.80 -1.06
CA GLN A 159 3.70 -7.45 -1.62
C GLN A 159 5.01 -6.91 -2.23
N SER A 160 6.16 -7.51 -1.92
CA SER A 160 7.46 -7.06 -2.45
C SER A 160 8.49 -8.16 -2.42
N SER A 161 9.58 -7.98 -3.18
CA SER A 161 10.76 -8.86 -3.11
C SER A 161 11.41 -8.85 -1.72
N ALA A 162 11.35 -7.71 -1.01
CA ALA A 162 11.81 -7.62 0.37
C ALA A 162 10.95 -8.46 1.32
N MET A 163 9.62 -8.47 1.12
CA MET A 163 8.72 -9.35 1.88
C MET A 163 8.97 -10.82 1.56
N ALA A 164 9.23 -11.18 0.30
CA ALA A 164 9.58 -12.55 -0.07
C ALA A 164 10.82 -13.03 0.71
N ARG A 165 11.89 -12.23 0.73
CA ARG A 165 13.08 -12.55 1.54
C ARG A 165 12.78 -12.67 3.03
N HIS A 166 11.96 -11.78 3.58
CA HIS A 166 11.53 -11.86 4.98
C HIS A 166 10.79 -13.17 5.28
N VAL A 167 9.85 -13.56 4.42
CA VAL A 167 9.07 -14.80 4.58
C VAL A 167 9.96 -16.04 4.38
N ALA A 168 10.95 -15.98 3.49
CA ALA A 168 11.91 -17.08 3.25
C ALA A 168 12.74 -17.40 4.49
N VAL A 169 13.16 -16.39 5.27
CA VAL A 169 13.86 -16.56 6.56
C VAL A 169 13.04 -17.39 7.55
N HIS A 170 11.71 -17.37 7.42
CA HIS A 170 10.81 -18.16 8.27
C HIS A 170 10.54 -19.58 7.72
N GLY A 171 11.27 -20.00 6.67
CA GLY A 171 11.26 -21.36 6.15
C GLY A 171 10.25 -21.63 5.01
N VAL A 172 9.70 -20.61 4.39
CA VAL A 172 8.89 -20.75 3.18
C VAL A 172 9.80 -20.70 1.95
N PRO A 173 9.81 -21.72 1.08
CA PRO A 173 10.66 -21.74 -0.10
C PRO A 173 10.34 -20.58 -1.07
N GLU A 174 11.38 -19.98 -1.67
CA GLU A 174 11.21 -18.84 -2.57
C GLU A 174 10.45 -19.19 -3.85
N ASP A 175 10.58 -20.42 -4.35
CA ASP A 175 9.86 -20.92 -5.53
C ASP A 175 8.34 -21.05 -5.30
N LYS A 176 7.91 -21.11 -4.05
CA LYS A 176 6.49 -21.03 -3.67
C LYS A 176 5.98 -19.60 -3.53
N MET A 177 6.80 -18.60 -3.79
CA MET A 177 6.40 -17.19 -3.60
C MET A 177 6.40 -16.41 -4.91
N THR A 178 5.45 -15.51 -5.04
CA THR A 178 5.43 -14.50 -6.11
C THR A 178 5.23 -13.12 -5.49
N ALA A 179 6.16 -12.21 -5.75
CA ALA A 179 6.00 -10.81 -5.38
C ALA A 179 5.04 -10.11 -6.34
N VAL A 180 3.97 -9.56 -5.79
CA VAL A 180 2.99 -8.74 -6.51
C VAL A 180 2.98 -7.35 -5.85
N PRO A 181 3.80 -6.43 -6.34
CA PRO A 181 3.90 -5.11 -5.75
C PRO A 181 2.65 -4.28 -6.01
N MET A 182 2.53 -3.17 -5.29
CA MET A 182 1.46 -2.20 -5.55
C MET A 182 1.59 -1.60 -6.94
N GLY A 183 0.44 -1.31 -7.54
CA GLY A 183 0.30 -0.70 -8.84
C GLY A 183 -0.47 0.61 -8.80
N VAL A 184 -0.64 1.20 -9.98
CA VAL A 184 -1.44 2.41 -10.21
C VAL A 184 -2.61 2.09 -11.13
N ASP A 185 -3.78 2.62 -10.79
CA ASP A 185 -4.96 2.67 -11.64
C ASP A 185 -4.81 3.89 -12.58
N LEU A 186 -4.21 3.64 -13.75
CA LEU A 186 -3.88 4.72 -14.69
C LEU A 186 -5.12 5.40 -15.26
N ASP A 187 -6.21 4.66 -15.47
CA ASP A 187 -7.45 5.21 -16.02
C ASP A 187 -8.06 6.26 -15.10
N ARG A 188 -7.90 6.07 -13.79
CA ARG A 188 -8.39 7.02 -12.79
C ARG A 188 -7.46 8.21 -12.55
N ILE A 189 -6.14 7.95 -12.41
CA ILE A 189 -5.20 9.02 -12.04
C ILE A 189 -4.90 9.96 -13.21
N LEU A 190 -5.00 9.45 -14.44
CA LEU A 190 -4.80 10.20 -15.67
C LEU A 190 -6.11 10.73 -16.29
N ASP A 191 -7.23 10.66 -15.57
CA ASP A 191 -8.50 11.22 -16.04
C ASP A 191 -8.29 12.70 -16.42
N PRO A 192 -8.59 13.08 -17.69
CA PRO A 192 -8.44 14.47 -18.16
C PRO A 192 -9.25 15.49 -17.36
N ALA A 193 -10.32 15.06 -16.69
CA ALA A 193 -11.12 15.92 -15.83
C ALA A 193 -10.37 16.36 -14.55
N ILE A 194 -9.27 15.69 -14.21
CA ILE A 194 -8.42 16.07 -13.05
C ILE A 194 -7.44 17.17 -13.50
N VAL A 195 -7.85 18.40 -13.39
CA VAL A 195 -7.04 19.58 -13.70
C VAL A 195 -6.21 19.98 -12.49
N ALA A 196 -4.95 20.40 -12.74
CA ALA A 196 -4.05 20.89 -11.69
C ALA A 196 -4.66 22.08 -10.95
N GLN A 197 -4.61 22.04 -9.62
CA GLN A 197 -5.12 23.10 -8.75
C GLN A 197 -4.05 23.53 -7.75
N ARG A 198 -3.91 24.86 -7.56
CA ARG A 198 -3.08 25.43 -6.50
C ARG A 198 -3.98 25.99 -5.39
N LEU A 199 -3.43 26.00 -4.18
CA LEU A 199 -4.12 26.67 -3.08
C LEU A 199 -4.16 28.19 -3.34
N PRO A 200 -5.30 28.86 -3.14
CA PRO A 200 -5.43 30.30 -3.42
C PRO A 200 -4.44 31.19 -2.63
N GLN A 201 -4.03 30.74 -1.44
CA GLN A 201 -3.05 31.47 -0.63
C GLN A 201 -1.59 31.28 -1.12
N TRP A 202 -1.32 30.39 -2.07
CA TRP A 202 0.01 30.10 -2.60
C TRP A 202 0.03 30.05 -4.13
N PRO A 203 -0.43 31.10 -4.83
CA PRO A 203 -0.58 31.05 -6.29
C PRO A 203 0.76 30.87 -7.02
N ASP A 204 1.82 31.53 -6.54
CA ASP A 204 3.11 31.63 -7.21
C ASP A 204 4.28 31.03 -6.39
N GLN A 205 4.03 30.62 -5.16
CA GLN A 205 5.05 30.04 -4.30
C GLN A 205 5.42 28.63 -4.74
N PRO A 206 6.70 28.22 -4.64
CA PRO A 206 7.08 26.83 -4.82
C PRO A 206 6.43 25.93 -3.76
N VAL A 207 5.73 24.89 -4.20
CA VAL A 207 5.01 23.97 -3.33
C VAL A 207 5.63 22.57 -3.38
N ILE A 208 6.01 22.08 -2.20
CA ILE A 208 6.41 20.69 -1.98
C ILE A 208 5.21 19.96 -1.39
N ALA A 209 4.76 18.87 -2.04
CA ALA A 209 3.58 18.13 -1.61
C ALA A 209 3.91 16.73 -1.08
N TYR A 210 3.13 16.30 -0.12
CA TYR A 210 2.99 14.92 0.31
C TYR A 210 1.53 14.49 0.17
N LEU A 211 1.28 13.30 -0.35
CA LEU A 211 -0.08 12.72 -0.45
C LEU A 211 -0.17 11.43 0.37
N GLY A 212 -1.08 11.36 1.31
CA GLY A 212 -1.43 10.12 2.02
C GLY A 212 -1.79 10.31 3.49
N SER A 213 -1.81 9.19 4.23
CA SER A 213 -2.07 9.18 5.67
C SER A 213 -1.02 9.98 6.43
N LEU A 214 -1.47 10.79 7.39
CA LEU A 214 -0.63 11.65 8.22
C LEU A 214 -0.34 11.04 9.60
N ASP A 215 -0.48 9.72 9.73
CA ASP A 215 -0.20 9.00 10.97
C ASP A 215 1.24 9.26 11.47
N THR A 216 1.41 9.40 12.76
CA THR A 216 2.72 9.64 13.41
C THR A 216 3.79 8.62 13.03
N LEU A 217 3.39 7.37 12.74
CA LEU A 217 4.30 6.33 12.24
C LEU A 217 4.97 6.69 10.89
N ARG A 218 4.45 7.67 10.15
CA ARG A 218 5.03 8.13 8.88
C ARG A 218 6.19 9.10 9.08
N ARG A 219 6.42 9.60 10.31
CA ARG A 219 7.52 10.53 10.63
C ARG A 219 7.54 11.74 9.70
N LEU A 220 6.35 12.34 9.48
CA LEU A 220 6.20 13.53 8.64
C LEU A 220 6.76 14.79 9.30
N ASP A 221 7.09 14.75 10.58
CA ASP A 221 7.93 15.71 11.29
C ASP A 221 9.22 16.01 10.51
N ALA A 222 9.84 15.01 9.88
CA ALA A 222 11.02 15.19 9.03
C ALA A 222 10.78 16.16 7.83
N LEU A 223 9.55 16.27 7.33
CA LEU A 223 9.21 17.23 6.26
C LEU A 223 9.11 18.66 6.81
N ILE A 224 8.68 18.85 8.05
CA ILE A 224 8.65 20.17 8.72
C ILE A 224 10.09 20.60 9.00
N ASP A 225 10.94 19.70 9.50
CA ASP A 225 12.36 19.99 9.71
C ASP A 225 13.09 20.30 8.39
N MET A 226 12.76 19.56 7.30
CA MET A 226 13.24 19.88 5.95
C MET A 226 12.83 21.29 5.53
N LEU A 227 11.57 21.69 5.73
CA LEU A 227 11.07 23.02 5.38
C LEU A 227 11.81 24.10 6.19
N LYS A 228 12.06 23.85 7.47
CA LYS A 228 12.88 24.74 8.33
C LYS A 228 14.29 24.95 7.75
N ILE A 229 14.95 23.88 7.33
CA ILE A 229 16.27 23.95 6.70
C ILE A 229 16.21 24.72 5.39
N LEU A 230 15.18 24.55 4.56
CA LEU A 230 14.98 25.30 3.33
C LEU A 230 14.89 26.80 3.61
N HIS A 231 14.06 27.21 4.58
CA HIS A 231 13.93 28.62 4.99
C HIS A 231 15.25 29.18 5.53
N GLN A 232 15.98 28.46 6.36
CA GLN A 232 17.30 28.86 6.87
C GLN A 232 18.35 29.01 5.75
N ARG A 233 18.16 28.33 4.61
CA ARG A 233 19.01 28.46 3.42
C ARG A 233 18.51 29.51 2.41
N GLY A 234 17.66 30.45 2.85
CA GLY A 234 17.15 31.53 2.04
C GLY A 234 16.02 31.19 1.08
N ARG A 235 15.32 30.06 1.33
CA ARG A 235 14.16 29.60 0.53
C ARG A 235 12.84 29.83 1.31
N GLU A 236 12.66 31.00 1.89
CA GLU A 236 11.52 31.33 2.76
C GLU A 236 10.16 31.30 2.03
N ASN A 237 10.16 31.40 0.70
CA ASN A 237 8.97 31.32 -0.13
C ASN A 237 8.47 29.88 -0.39
N VAL A 238 9.22 28.85 -0.06
CA VAL A 238 8.81 27.44 -0.23
C VAL A 238 7.70 27.09 0.75
N ARG A 239 6.70 26.35 0.28
CA ARG A 239 5.53 25.90 1.03
C ARG A 239 5.45 24.38 1.08
N LEU A 240 4.91 23.85 2.18
CA LEU A 240 4.67 22.43 2.40
C LEU A 240 3.18 22.12 2.41
N LEU A 241 2.73 21.31 1.47
CA LEU A 241 1.34 20.86 1.34
C LEU A 241 1.22 19.38 1.73
N LEU A 242 0.53 19.12 2.84
CA LEU A 242 0.22 17.77 3.31
C LEU A 242 -1.23 17.44 2.90
N ILE A 243 -1.36 16.60 1.85
CA ILE A 243 -2.66 16.20 1.29
C ILE A 243 -3.09 14.90 1.95
N GLY A 244 -4.03 14.97 2.90
CA GLY A 244 -4.51 13.82 3.64
C GLY A 244 -4.88 14.14 5.07
N ASP A 245 -5.16 13.09 5.84
CA ASP A 245 -5.56 13.19 7.23
C ASP A 245 -4.84 12.14 8.08
N GLY A 246 -4.84 12.34 9.41
CA GLY A 246 -4.40 11.34 10.39
C GLY A 246 -5.49 10.31 10.69
N SER A 247 -5.10 9.21 11.30
CA SER A 247 -6.05 8.22 11.84
C SER A 247 -6.86 8.76 13.02
N CYS A 248 -6.34 9.81 13.69
CA CYS A 248 -7.02 10.54 14.75
C CYS A 248 -6.56 12.02 14.72
N ALA A 249 -7.33 12.90 15.38
CA ALA A 249 -7.00 14.34 15.43
C ALA A 249 -5.61 14.61 16.00
N ALA A 250 -5.14 13.82 16.97
CA ALA A 250 -3.83 13.99 17.58
C ALA A 250 -2.67 13.88 16.57
N ASP A 251 -2.82 13.11 15.49
CA ASP A 251 -1.79 12.99 14.45
C ASP A 251 -1.57 14.33 13.72
N THR A 252 -2.65 14.99 13.31
CA THR A 252 -2.58 16.28 12.61
C THR A 252 -2.26 17.43 13.55
N ASP A 253 -2.75 17.38 14.80
CA ASP A 253 -2.45 18.38 15.82
C ASP A 253 -0.96 18.36 16.18
N PHE A 254 -0.35 17.18 16.25
CA PHE A 254 1.10 17.05 16.42
C PHE A 254 1.87 17.78 15.31
N LEU A 255 1.49 17.58 14.04
CA LEU A 255 2.16 18.24 12.90
C LEU A 255 1.95 19.77 12.93
N ARG A 256 0.75 20.25 13.25
CA ARG A 256 0.46 21.69 13.39
C ARG A 256 1.30 22.31 14.50
N GLU A 257 1.41 21.63 15.64
CA GLU A 257 2.19 22.13 16.77
C GLU A 257 3.69 22.16 16.45
N GLN A 258 4.23 21.15 15.76
CA GLN A 258 5.62 21.16 15.29
C GLN A 258 5.89 22.30 14.32
N ALA A 259 4.99 22.58 13.39
CA ALA A 259 5.09 23.72 12.47
C ALA A 259 5.05 25.05 13.23
N ARG A 260 4.15 25.20 14.21
CA ARG A 260 4.03 26.40 15.04
C ARG A 260 5.30 26.67 15.85
N GLN A 261 5.85 25.64 16.52
CA GLN A 261 7.10 25.74 17.28
C GLN A 261 8.31 26.10 16.41
N SER A 262 8.25 25.72 15.12
CA SER A 262 9.29 26.04 14.14
C SER A 262 9.06 27.39 13.43
N GLY A 263 7.99 28.13 13.71
CA GLY A 263 7.63 29.37 13.03
C GLY A 263 7.19 29.18 11.58
N LEU A 264 6.69 27.97 11.23
CA LEU A 264 6.34 27.58 9.86
C LEU A 264 4.83 27.42 9.64
N GLU A 265 4.00 27.88 10.58
CA GLU A 265 2.56 27.72 10.53
C GLU A 265 1.95 28.24 9.22
N GLN A 266 2.41 29.41 8.73
CA GLN A 266 1.95 30.02 7.48
C GLN A 266 2.57 29.38 6.22
N ALA A 267 3.61 28.57 6.39
CA ALA A 267 4.30 27.90 5.30
C ALA A 267 3.86 26.45 5.10
N MET A 268 3.00 25.91 5.98
CA MET A 268 2.47 24.56 5.91
C MET A 268 0.93 24.57 5.85
N HIS A 269 0.36 23.65 5.05
CA HIS A 269 -1.09 23.45 5.00
C HIS A 269 -1.41 21.94 5.03
N ILE A 270 -2.41 21.56 5.84
CA ILE A 270 -2.97 20.22 5.92
C ILE A 270 -4.39 20.28 5.38
N THR A 271 -4.69 19.50 4.34
CA THR A 271 -6.00 19.57 3.67
C THR A 271 -7.11 18.83 4.43
N GLY A 272 -6.76 17.89 5.33
CA GLY A 272 -7.68 16.84 5.75
C GLY A 272 -7.90 15.80 4.64
N TRP A 273 -8.83 14.88 4.89
CA TRP A 273 -9.19 13.86 3.91
C TRP A 273 -9.90 14.47 2.70
N LEU A 274 -9.47 14.08 1.50
CA LEU A 274 -10.06 14.49 0.23
C LEU A 274 -10.38 13.27 -0.65
N PRO A 275 -11.42 13.35 -1.50
CA PRO A 275 -11.63 12.40 -2.59
C PRO A 275 -10.40 12.35 -3.51
N GLY A 276 -10.06 11.17 -4.04
CA GLY A 276 -8.84 10.95 -4.81
C GLY A 276 -8.64 11.94 -5.96
N ALA A 277 -9.68 12.27 -6.72
CA ALA A 277 -9.59 13.24 -7.82
C ALA A 277 -9.18 14.65 -7.34
N GLN A 278 -9.71 15.10 -6.20
CA GLN A 278 -9.35 16.41 -5.61
C GLN A 278 -7.91 16.38 -5.06
N ALA A 279 -7.54 15.27 -4.40
CA ALA A 279 -6.19 15.09 -3.90
C ALA A 279 -5.14 15.10 -5.04
N TRP A 280 -5.42 14.41 -6.13
CA TRP A 280 -4.55 14.42 -7.32
C TRP A 280 -4.53 15.77 -8.04
N ALA A 281 -5.64 16.53 -8.05
CA ALA A 281 -5.66 17.88 -8.60
C ALA A 281 -4.71 18.83 -7.85
N LEU A 282 -4.73 18.80 -6.51
CA LEU A 282 -3.79 19.56 -5.67
C LEU A 282 -2.35 19.06 -5.83
N LEU A 283 -2.16 17.76 -5.91
CA LEU A 283 -0.84 17.16 -6.15
C LEU A 283 -0.26 17.61 -7.49
N LYS A 284 -1.04 17.59 -8.58
CA LYS A 284 -0.64 18.09 -9.91
C LYS A 284 -0.32 19.60 -9.90
N GLY A 285 -0.90 20.37 -8.98
CA GLY A 285 -0.61 21.79 -8.80
C GLY A 285 0.66 22.08 -8.01
N ALA A 286 1.26 21.09 -7.35
CA ALA A 286 2.53 21.25 -6.66
C ALA A 286 3.72 21.18 -7.62
N ASP A 287 4.90 21.65 -7.19
CA ASP A 287 6.11 21.65 -8.00
C ASP A 287 6.97 20.39 -7.78
N ILE A 288 6.97 19.85 -6.54
CA ILE A 288 7.71 18.67 -6.13
C ILE A 288 6.83 17.82 -5.24
N ALA A 289 6.96 16.50 -5.34
CA ALA A 289 6.33 15.57 -4.42
C ALA A 289 7.37 14.77 -3.61
N ILE A 290 7.08 14.48 -2.34
CA ILE A 290 7.98 13.70 -1.47
C ILE A 290 7.25 12.48 -0.92
N SER A 291 7.92 11.31 -1.00
CA SER A 291 7.44 10.05 -0.43
C SER A 291 8.37 9.56 0.69
N PRO A 292 8.21 10.06 1.93
CA PRO A 292 8.99 9.61 3.07
C PRO A 292 8.42 8.30 3.60
N ILE A 293 9.23 7.25 3.63
CA ILE A 293 8.90 5.95 4.22
C ILE A 293 9.93 5.64 5.28
N PRO A 294 9.60 5.70 6.57
CA PRO A 294 10.53 5.36 7.64
C PRO A 294 11.11 3.96 7.44
N ARG A 295 12.41 3.84 7.69
CA ARG A 295 13.10 2.55 7.61
C ARG A 295 12.76 1.69 8.82
N GLY A 296 12.62 0.41 8.60
CA GLY A 296 12.38 -0.57 9.66
C GLY A 296 11.74 -1.86 9.14
N PRO A 297 11.78 -2.94 9.94
CA PRO A 297 11.38 -4.27 9.48
C PRO A 297 9.96 -4.35 8.92
N LEU A 298 9.03 -3.54 9.45
CA LEU A 298 7.63 -3.52 9.01
C LEU A 298 7.41 -2.75 7.70
N LEU A 299 8.18 -1.67 7.48
CA LEU A 299 7.97 -0.79 6.33
C LEU A 299 8.91 -1.10 5.18
N ASP A 300 10.08 -1.68 5.46
CA ASP A 300 11.03 -2.09 4.42
C ASP A 300 10.49 -3.20 3.50
N VAL A 301 9.52 -3.96 3.95
CA VAL A 301 8.84 -5.00 3.15
C VAL A 301 7.64 -4.48 2.36
N SER A 302 7.24 -3.22 2.58
CA SER A 302 6.07 -2.63 1.92
C SER A 302 6.37 -2.22 0.48
N SER A 303 5.31 -2.05 -0.30
CA SER A 303 5.33 -1.43 -1.63
C SER A 303 4.46 -0.17 -1.59
N PRO A 304 5.04 1.01 -1.39
CA PRO A 304 4.28 2.25 -1.22
C PRO A 304 3.72 2.77 -2.55
N THR A 305 2.45 3.15 -2.56
CA THR A 305 1.76 3.64 -3.76
C THR A 305 2.07 5.10 -4.09
N LYS A 306 2.40 5.92 -3.09
CA LYS A 306 2.57 7.38 -3.25
C LYS A 306 3.59 7.74 -4.33
N LEU A 307 4.80 7.16 -4.24
CA LEU A 307 5.83 7.38 -5.25
C LEU A 307 5.35 6.99 -6.64
N LEU A 308 4.63 5.86 -6.75
CA LEU A 308 4.11 5.40 -8.03
C LEU A 308 3.07 6.38 -8.62
N GLU A 309 2.24 6.97 -7.79
CA GLU A 309 1.29 8.01 -8.21
C GLU A 309 2.01 9.29 -8.68
N TYR A 310 3.09 9.70 -7.99
CA TYR A 310 3.91 10.84 -8.41
C TYR A 310 4.55 10.59 -9.77
N LEU A 311 5.10 9.39 -9.98
CA LEU A 311 5.68 8.99 -11.27
C LEU A 311 4.62 8.91 -12.37
N ALA A 312 3.43 8.38 -12.08
CA ALA A 312 2.32 8.33 -13.04
C ALA A 312 1.86 9.72 -13.49
N LEU A 313 1.90 10.69 -12.58
CA LEU A 313 1.58 12.09 -12.86
C LEU A 313 2.73 12.89 -13.50
N GLY A 314 3.90 12.25 -13.71
CA GLY A 314 5.08 12.92 -14.27
C GLY A 314 5.63 14.04 -13.37
N MET A 315 5.47 13.90 -12.06
CA MET A 315 5.91 14.92 -11.11
C MET A 315 7.38 14.76 -10.72
N PRO A 316 8.15 15.87 -10.63
CA PRO A 316 9.42 15.85 -9.96
C PRO A 316 9.24 15.31 -8.54
N CYS A 317 9.96 14.26 -8.16
CA CYS A 317 9.75 13.62 -6.87
C CYS A 317 11.03 13.18 -6.18
N ILE A 318 10.92 13.08 -4.86
CA ILE A 318 11.96 12.58 -3.96
C ILE A 318 11.38 11.38 -3.21
N GLY A 319 12.09 10.27 -3.22
CA GLY A 319 11.81 9.11 -2.38
C GLY A 319 13.05 8.74 -1.57
N ASN A 320 12.82 8.17 -0.38
CA ASN A 320 13.96 7.68 0.39
C ASN A 320 14.29 6.22 0.07
N ASP A 321 15.38 5.76 0.63
CA ASP A 321 16.03 4.46 0.43
C ASP A 321 15.26 3.25 0.99
N SER A 322 13.93 3.34 1.14
CA SER A 322 13.12 2.14 1.39
C SER A 322 13.21 1.20 0.18
N PRO A 323 13.28 -0.13 0.37
CA PRO A 323 13.71 -1.06 -0.68
C PRO A 323 12.93 -0.95 -2.00
N ASP A 324 11.60 -1.00 -1.95
CA ASP A 324 10.78 -0.93 -3.17
C ASP A 324 10.85 0.45 -3.84
N GLN A 325 10.88 1.56 -3.07
CA GLN A 325 11.08 2.90 -3.63
C GLN A 325 12.44 3.07 -4.30
N ALA A 326 13.49 2.57 -3.65
CA ALA A 326 14.84 2.64 -4.19
C ALA A 326 14.96 1.86 -5.52
N GLU A 327 14.32 0.67 -5.60
CA GLU A 327 14.24 -0.11 -6.83
C GLU A 327 13.52 0.66 -7.93
N VAL A 328 12.33 1.20 -7.63
CA VAL A 328 11.52 1.97 -8.58
C VAL A 328 12.26 3.21 -9.08
N LEU A 329 12.86 4.00 -8.19
CA LEU A 329 13.58 5.22 -8.59
C LEU A 329 14.82 4.93 -9.42
N LYS A 330 15.58 3.88 -9.07
CA LYS A 330 16.75 3.46 -9.86
C LYS A 330 16.34 2.95 -11.25
N ALA A 331 15.27 2.17 -11.33
CA ALA A 331 14.81 1.58 -12.58
C ALA A 331 14.14 2.61 -13.51
N SER A 332 13.39 3.58 -12.96
CA SER A 332 12.70 4.61 -13.74
C SER A 332 13.60 5.80 -14.12
N GLY A 333 14.59 6.10 -13.28
CA GLY A 333 15.38 7.34 -13.39
C GLY A 333 14.58 8.63 -13.20
N ALA A 334 13.31 8.55 -12.80
CA ALA A 334 12.35 9.64 -12.89
C ALA A 334 12.27 10.55 -11.64
N GLY A 335 12.99 10.21 -10.57
CA GLY A 335 13.02 11.00 -9.34
C GLY A 335 14.36 10.92 -8.64
N LEU A 336 14.49 11.57 -7.50
CA LEU A 336 15.70 11.59 -6.70
C LEU A 336 15.58 10.65 -5.49
N LEU A 337 16.65 9.93 -5.22
CA LEU A 337 16.81 9.04 -4.07
C LEU A 337 17.66 9.72 -3.00
N CYS A 338 17.26 9.62 -1.72
CA CYS A 338 18.03 10.07 -0.58
C CYS A 338 17.82 9.16 0.64
N ARG A 339 18.50 9.42 1.73
CA ARG A 339 18.12 8.87 3.05
C ARG A 339 17.00 9.72 3.65
N LEU A 340 16.21 9.13 4.53
CA LEU A 340 15.15 9.86 5.23
C LEU A 340 15.75 10.70 6.37
N THR A 341 16.49 11.75 6.01
CA THR A 341 16.98 12.79 6.92
C THR A 341 16.51 14.16 6.44
N PRO A 342 16.13 15.07 7.35
CA PRO A 342 15.69 16.42 6.95
C PRO A 342 16.70 17.16 6.06
N THR A 343 17.99 16.98 6.33
CA THR A 343 19.08 17.61 5.57
C THR A 343 19.13 17.11 4.13
N GLU A 344 19.14 15.77 3.91
CA GLU A 344 19.17 15.22 2.55
C GLU A 344 17.88 15.51 1.77
N LEU A 345 16.73 15.48 2.45
CA LEU A 345 15.46 15.90 1.83
C LEU A 345 15.54 17.35 1.37
N ALA A 346 16.08 18.26 2.20
CA ALA A 346 16.25 19.66 1.83
C ALA A 346 17.23 19.85 0.66
N GLU A 347 18.36 19.13 0.64
CA GLU A 347 19.33 19.16 -0.45
C GLU A 347 18.71 18.71 -1.78
N ARG A 348 17.95 17.62 -1.77
CA ARG A 348 17.27 17.13 -2.98
C ARG A 348 16.14 18.06 -3.40
N ALA A 349 15.41 18.64 -2.45
CA ALA A 349 14.39 19.65 -2.78
C ALA A 349 15.02 20.90 -3.45
N ILE A 350 16.15 21.40 -2.96
CA ILE A 350 16.90 22.51 -3.57
C ILE A 350 17.34 22.11 -4.99
N GLU A 351 17.93 20.91 -5.17
CA GLU A 351 18.36 20.41 -6.49
C GLU A 351 17.22 20.46 -7.53
N LEU A 352 16.01 20.04 -7.13
CA LEU A 352 14.84 20.06 -8.02
C LEU A 352 14.30 21.47 -8.25
N LEU A 353 14.22 22.29 -7.19
CA LEU A 353 13.69 23.66 -7.27
C LEU A 353 14.58 24.59 -8.08
N ASP A 354 15.90 24.42 -8.03
CA ASP A 354 16.85 25.24 -8.76
C ASP A 354 16.78 25.02 -10.27
N ASN A 355 16.29 23.86 -10.71
CA ASN A 355 16.11 23.55 -12.13
C ASN A 355 14.84 22.73 -12.37
N LEU A 356 13.69 23.33 -12.06
CA LEU A 356 12.37 22.70 -12.28
C LEU A 356 12.14 22.23 -13.73
N PRO A 357 12.56 22.97 -14.78
CA PRO A 357 12.42 22.47 -16.15
C PRO A 357 13.14 21.14 -16.37
N ALA A 358 14.38 21.02 -15.96
CA ALA A 358 15.14 19.75 -16.06
C ALA A 358 14.54 18.64 -15.18
N ALA A 359 14.04 19.00 -13.99
CA ALA A 359 13.36 18.06 -13.09
C ALA A 359 12.09 17.49 -13.73
N ARG A 360 11.30 18.32 -14.41
CA ARG A 360 10.09 17.90 -15.14
C ARG A 360 10.42 17.00 -16.34
N VAL A 361 11.47 17.32 -17.07
CA VAL A 361 11.95 16.44 -18.18
C VAL A 361 12.35 15.06 -17.64
N ARG A 362 13.10 15.02 -16.53
CA ARG A 362 13.43 13.76 -15.86
C ARG A 362 12.18 12.99 -15.41
N ALA A 363 11.24 13.66 -14.78
CA ALA A 363 10.02 13.06 -14.24
C ALA A 363 9.11 12.45 -15.33
N ALA A 364 9.19 12.94 -16.57
CA ALA A 364 8.37 12.45 -17.68
C ALA A 364 8.55 10.94 -17.97
N SER A 365 9.77 10.39 -17.74
CA SER A 365 10.03 8.94 -17.88
C SER A 365 9.30 8.08 -16.86
N GLY A 366 8.80 8.68 -15.78
CA GLY A 366 8.08 7.99 -14.70
C GLY A 366 6.80 7.32 -15.18
N LEU A 367 6.01 8.01 -16.00
CA LEU A 367 4.77 7.47 -16.54
C LEU A 367 5.01 6.22 -17.41
N ASP A 368 6.05 6.23 -18.23
CA ASP A 368 6.38 5.08 -19.09
C ASP A 368 6.81 3.87 -18.25
N TYR A 369 7.60 4.10 -17.19
CA TYR A 369 7.92 3.05 -16.22
C TYR A 369 6.66 2.47 -15.57
N ILE A 370 5.73 3.33 -15.11
CA ILE A 370 4.47 2.87 -14.50
C ILE A 370 3.64 2.06 -15.49
N ARG A 371 3.49 2.53 -16.74
CA ARG A 371 2.76 1.82 -17.79
C ARG A 371 3.31 0.42 -18.04
N GLN A 372 4.62 0.27 -18.05
CA GLN A 372 5.30 -0.98 -18.40
C GLN A 372 5.50 -1.94 -17.20
N GLN A 373 5.59 -1.42 -15.97
CA GLN A 373 6.01 -2.20 -14.82
C GLN A 373 5.02 -2.21 -13.65
N ARG A 374 4.28 -1.12 -13.42
CA ARG A 374 3.52 -0.89 -12.20
C ARG A 374 2.07 -0.44 -12.44
N SER A 375 1.53 -0.50 -13.66
CA SER A 375 0.08 -0.36 -13.85
C SER A 375 -0.63 -1.65 -13.41
N TYR A 376 -1.85 -1.53 -12.90
CA TYR A 376 -2.63 -2.72 -12.54
C TYR A 376 -2.93 -3.60 -13.76
N SER A 377 -3.02 -3.03 -14.97
CA SER A 377 -3.16 -3.78 -16.20
C SER A 377 -1.99 -4.75 -16.41
N VAL A 378 -0.75 -4.27 -16.30
CA VAL A 378 0.47 -5.10 -16.45
C VAL A 378 0.61 -6.10 -15.30
N LEU A 379 0.36 -5.66 -14.06
CA LEU A 379 0.42 -6.53 -12.89
C LEU A 379 -0.64 -7.64 -12.97
N GLY A 380 -1.85 -7.31 -13.43
CA GLY A 380 -2.92 -8.28 -13.62
C GLY A 380 -2.61 -9.30 -14.70
N ALA A 381 -2.04 -8.90 -15.82
CA ALA A 381 -1.59 -9.82 -16.87
C ALA A 381 -0.53 -10.81 -16.35
N ARG A 382 0.47 -10.29 -15.60
CA ARG A 382 1.51 -11.12 -14.98
C ARG A 382 0.92 -12.08 -13.94
N LEU A 383 0.01 -11.59 -13.09
CA LEU A 383 -0.64 -12.39 -12.08
C LEU A 383 -1.55 -13.48 -12.68
N ALA A 384 -2.28 -13.15 -13.75
CA ALA A 384 -3.09 -14.13 -14.48
C ALA A 384 -2.24 -15.27 -15.04
N ALA A 385 -1.07 -14.98 -15.60
CA ALA A 385 -0.13 -15.99 -16.06
C ALA A 385 0.35 -16.90 -14.91
N VAL A 386 0.59 -16.34 -13.72
CA VAL A 386 0.94 -17.12 -12.53
C VAL A 386 -0.22 -18.03 -12.12
N TYR A 387 -1.45 -17.52 -12.06
CA TYR A 387 -2.62 -18.35 -11.70
C TYR A 387 -2.84 -19.51 -12.69
N ARG A 388 -2.72 -19.26 -14.00
CA ARG A 388 -2.85 -20.31 -15.02
C ARG A 388 -1.80 -21.39 -14.86
N ARG A 389 -0.54 -21.01 -14.66
CA ARG A 389 0.55 -21.96 -14.35
C ARG A 389 0.23 -22.79 -13.08
N LEU A 390 -0.27 -22.16 -12.03
CA LEU A 390 -0.64 -22.83 -10.77
C LEU A 390 -1.87 -23.74 -10.92
N ALA A 391 -2.76 -23.44 -11.86
CA ALA A 391 -3.89 -24.29 -12.23
C ALA A 391 -3.48 -25.50 -13.08
N GLY A 392 -2.25 -25.53 -13.60
CA GLY A 392 -1.74 -26.61 -14.45
C GLY A 392 -1.99 -26.40 -15.94
N GLU A 393 -2.35 -25.18 -16.36
CA GLU A 393 -2.43 -24.80 -17.77
C GLU A 393 -1.02 -24.48 -18.27
N SER A 394 -0.64 -25.05 -19.41
CA SER A 394 0.60 -24.68 -20.12
C SER A 394 0.48 -23.24 -20.63
N ALA A 395 1.57 -22.47 -20.51
CA ALA A 395 1.64 -21.06 -20.89
C ALA A 395 1.44 -20.85 -22.40
#